data_a4af055861bcdc239863cc7dac965370
#
_entry.id   a4af055861bcdc239863cc7dac965370
#
_cell.length_a   1.000
_cell.length_b   1.000
_cell.length_c   1.000
_cell.angle_alpha   90.00
_cell.angle_beta   90.00
_cell.angle_gamma   90.00
#
_symmetry.space_group_name_H-M   'P 1'
#
loop_
_entity.id
_entity.type
_entity.pdbx_description
1 polymer ?
#
loop_
_entity_poly.entity_id
_entity_poly.type
_entity_poly.pdbx_seq_one_letter_code
_entity_poly.pdbx_strand_id
1 'polypeptide(L)'
;MLVQRFMEATAIVLGAAAIALIFAPELVLARFAIEPGAAVLPLAQLYGAALFGLAITSWIARTMLLGGIYGKAVVAGGFGHALVGVFALLNAVRTSSGHSFLWLACALYAMLAFAFGTLMFGRGPRAPSDAAAR
;
A
#
# COMPACT_ATOMS: atom_id res chain seq x y z
N MET A 1 16.99 -6.59 7.43
CA MET A 1 17.23 -5.15 7.20
C MET A 1 16.43 -4.60 6.00
N LEU A 2 16.53 -5.15 4.78
CA LEU A 2 15.81 -4.62 3.59
C LEU A 2 14.29 -4.62 3.77
N VAL A 3 13.72 -5.72 4.21
CA VAL A 3 12.28 -5.88 4.42
C VAL A 3 11.75 -4.94 5.50
N GLN A 4 12.47 -4.79 6.59
CA GLN A 4 12.11 -3.87 7.66
C GLN A 4 12.04 -2.43 7.14
N ARG A 5 13.06 -1.99 6.40
CA ARG A 5 13.08 -0.64 5.78
C ARG A 5 11.95 -0.45 4.77
N PHE A 6 11.62 -1.49 4.01
CA PHE A 6 10.49 -1.45 3.09
C PHE A 6 9.16 -1.27 3.85
N MET A 7 8.94 -2.03 4.93
CA MET A 7 7.73 -1.89 5.75
C MET A 7 7.65 -0.51 6.43
N GLU A 8 8.77 0.02 6.91
CA GLU A 8 8.85 1.36 7.49
C GLU A 8 8.53 2.43 6.44
N ALA A 9 9.14 2.37 5.26
CA ALA A 9 8.86 3.29 4.17
C ALA A 9 7.39 3.23 3.73
N THR A 10 6.84 2.03 3.59
CA THR A 10 5.42 1.83 3.26
C THR A 10 4.52 2.45 4.33
N ALA A 11 4.80 2.23 5.61
CA ALA A 11 4.03 2.80 6.71
C ALA A 11 4.07 4.33 6.70
N ILE A 12 5.22 4.93 6.47
CA ILE A 12 5.39 6.39 6.42
C ILE A 12 4.63 6.98 5.22
N VAL A 13 4.79 6.40 4.02
CA VAL A 13 4.14 6.90 2.80
C VAL A 13 2.62 6.78 2.90
N LEU A 14 2.11 5.61 3.30
CA LEU A 14 0.67 5.40 3.47
C LEU A 14 0.11 6.25 4.61
N GLY A 15 0.85 6.41 5.72
CA GLY A 15 0.47 7.24 6.84
C GLY A 15 0.38 8.73 6.46
N ALA A 16 1.34 9.25 5.72
CA ALA A 16 1.31 10.63 5.22
C ALA A 16 0.13 10.86 4.27
N ALA A 17 -0.11 9.94 3.32
CA ALA A 17 -1.25 10.00 2.42
C ALA A 17 -2.59 9.93 3.19
N ALA A 18 -2.66 9.07 4.20
CA ALA A 18 -3.83 8.94 5.07
C ALA A 18 -4.14 10.24 5.81
N ILE A 19 -3.14 10.85 6.45
CA ILE A 19 -3.28 12.12 7.17
C ILE A 19 -3.75 13.21 6.21
N ALA A 20 -3.15 13.31 5.02
CA ALA A 20 -3.57 14.29 4.02
C ALA A 20 -5.03 14.10 3.60
N LEU A 21 -5.48 12.86 3.37
CA LEU A 21 -6.86 12.56 2.99
C LEU A 21 -7.88 12.77 4.13
N ILE A 22 -7.48 12.58 5.37
CA ILE A 22 -8.36 12.77 6.53
C ILE A 22 -8.54 14.26 6.85
N PHE A 23 -7.46 15.03 6.86
CA PHE A 23 -7.47 16.41 7.34
C PHE A 23 -7.55 17.46 6.24
N ALA A 24 -7.15 17.14 5.02
CA ALA A 24 -7.16 18.05 3.88
C ALA A 24 -7.58 17.34 2.57
N PRO A 25 -8.75 16.66 2.57
CA PRO A 25 -9.20 15.89 1.40
C PRO A 25 -9.37 16.75 0.15
N GLU A 26 -9.80 18.02 0.30
CA GLU A 26 -9.99 18.93 -0.81
C GLU A 26 -8.67 19.20 -1.55
N LEU A 27 -7.57 19.39 -0.81
CA LEU A 27 -6.26 19.63 -1.41
C LEU A 27 -5.77 18.39 -2.18
N VAL A 28 -6.02 17.21 -1.64
CA VAL A 28 -5.65 15.96 -2.32
C VAL A 28 -6.50 15.77 -3.57
N LEU A 29 -7.83 15.93 -3.47
CA LEU A 29 -8.76 15.78 -4.60
C LEU A 29 -8.44 16.75 -5.74
N ALA A 30 -8.08 18.00 -5.40
CA ALA A 30 -7.67 19.00 -6.38
C ALA A 30 -6.45 18.56 -7.22
N ARG A 31 -5.51 17.78 -6.64
CA ARG A 31 -4.36 17.22 -7.38
C ARG A 31 -4.77 16.18 -8.42
N PHE A 32 -5.91 15.54 -8.22
CA PHE A 32 -6.50 14.59 -9.17
C PHE A 32 -7.55 15.23 -10.07
N ALA A 33 -7.74 16.55 -9.99
CA ALA A 33 -8.80 17.32 -10.66
C ALA A 33 -10.21 16.76 -10.38
N ILE A 34 -10.44 16.32 -9.14
CA ILE A 34 -11.73 15.84 -8.69
C ILE A 34 -12.41 16.97 -7.91
N GLU A 35 -13.60 17.36 -8.35
CA GLU A 35 -14.40 18.35 -7.64
C GLU A 35 -14.92 17.77 -6.31
N PRO A 36 -14.72 18.50 -5.19
CA PRO A 36 -15.14 18.03 -3.87
C PRO A 36 -16.66 18.16 -3.71
N GLY A 37 -17.39 17.14 -4.12
CA GLY A 37 -18.84 17.03 -3.86
C GLY A 37 -19.15 16.49 -2.45
N ALA A 38 -20.40 16.68 -2.00
CA ALA A 38 -20.85 16.30 -0.65
C ALA A 38 -20.62 14.80 -0.32
N ALA A 39 -20.70 13.91 -1.33
CA ALA A 39 -20.45 12.49 -1.15
C ALA A 39 -18.95 12.13 -1.32
N VAL A 40 -18.19 12.91 -2.07
CA VAL A 40 -16.78 12.60 -2.38
C VAL A 40 -15.88 12.85 -1.18
N LEU A 41 -16.12 13.92 -0.41
CA LEU A 41 -15.33 14.25 0.77
C LEU A 41 -15.32 13.14 1.83
N PRO A 42 -16.49 12.63 2.31
CA PRO A 42 -16.47 11.55 3.29
C PRO A 42 -15.90 10.25 2.74
N LEU A 43 -16.05 9.95 1.45
CA LEU A 43 -15.40 8.79 0.82
C LEU A 43 -13.87 8.93 0.79
N ALA A 44 -13.36 10.12 0.50
CA ALA A 44 -11.92 10.39 0.54
C ALA A 44 -11.37 10.24 1.96
N GLN A 45 -12.08 10.74 2.97
CA GLN A 45 -11.70 10.58 4.38
C GLN A 45 -11.76 9.12 4.82
N LEU A 46 -12.79 8.37 4.41
CA LEU A 46 -12.91 6.94 4.70
C LEU A 46 -11.76 6.14 4.06
N TYR A 47 -11.39 6.49 2.83
CA TYR A 47 -10.21 5.92 2.18
C TYR A 47 -8.92 6.26 2.94
N GLY A 48 -8.79 7.50 3.41
CA GLY A 48 -7.70 7.91 4.29
C GLY A 48 -7.63 7.06 5.57
N ALA A 49 -8.78 6.78 6.21
CA ALA A 49 -8.83 5.91 7.38
C ALA A 49 -8.38 4.46 7.07
N ALA A 50 -8.74 3.92 5.89
CA ALA A 50 -8.27 2.61 5.46
C ALA A 50 -6.75 2.58 5.22
N LEU A 51 -6.18 3.62 4.59
CA LEU A 51 -4.73 3.76 4.42
C LEU A 51 -4.00 3.90 5.77
N PHE A 52 -4.60 4.58 6.74
CA PHE A 52 -4.05 4.69 8.08
C PHE A 52 -3.95 3.33 8.77
N GLY A 53 -5.00 2.51 8.65
CA GLY A 53 -4.98 1.13 9.14
C GLY A 53 -3.86 0.30 8.50
N LEU A 54 -3.66 0.41 7.17
CA LEU A 54 -2.56 -0.24 6.47
C LEU A 54 -1.18 0.29 6.91
N ALA A 55 -1.06 1.57 7.18
CA ALA A 55 0.17 2.17 7.69
C ALA A 55 0.53 1.59 9.07
N ILE A 56 -0.43 1.51 9.99
CA ILE A 56 -0.22 0.92 11.32
C ILE A 56 0.18 -0.56 11.21
N THR A 57 -0.54 -1.34 10.41
CA THR A 57 -0.22 -2.77 10.24
C THR A 57 1.16 -2.98 9.65
N SER A 58 1.56 -2.16 8.66
CA SER A 58 2.91 -2.19 8.08
C SER A 58 3.98 -1.81 9.10
N TRP A 59 3.69 -0.80 9.94
CA TRP A 59 4.61 -0.38 11.00
C TRP A 59 4.84 -1.45 12.05
N ILE A 60 3.79 -2.14 12.48
CA ILE A 60 3.89 -3.26 13.42
C ILE A 60 4.62 -4.44 12.78
N ALA A 61 4.30 -4.75 11.53
CA ALA A 61 4.88 -5.89 10.80
C ALA A 61 6.38 -5.74 10.51
N ARG A 62 6.97 -4.53 10.61
CA ARG A 62 8.40 -4.30 10.35
C ARG A 62 9.34 -5.13 11.22
N THR A 63 8.89 -5.49 12.43
CA THR A 63 9.65 -6.29 13.39
C THR A 63 9.27 -7.77 13.40
N MET A 64 8.23 -8.15 12.64
CA MET A 64 7.75 -9.52 12.61
C MET A 64 8.56 -10.38 11.63
N LEU A 65 8.69 -11.67 11.95
CA LEU A 65 9.17 -12.66 10.98
C LEU A 65 8.12 -12.85 9.89
N LEU A 66 8.42 -12.39 8.67
CA LEU A 66 7.51 -12.49 7.52
C LEU A 66 7.16 -13.93 7.13
N GLY A 67 7.93 -14.93 7.60
CA GLY A 67 7.61 -16.34 7.43
C GLY A 67 6.48 -16.87 8.32
N GLY A 68 6.09 -16.12 9.36
CA GLY A 68 4.98 -16.47 10.24
C GLY A 68 3.60 -16.17 9.62
N ILE A 69 2.55 -16.78 10.19
CA ILE A 69 1.16 -16.64 9.71
C ILE A 69 0.74 -15.15 9.67
N TYR A 70 1.06 -14.39 10.70
CA TYR A 70 0.71 -12.96 10.79
C TYR A 70 1.45 -12.10 9.77
N GLY A 71 2.76 -12.35 9.56
CA GLY A 71 3.54 -11.64 8.56
C GLY A 71 3.02 -11.90 7.14
N LYS A 72 2.65 -13.14 6.83
CA LYS A 72 2.05 -13.50 5.53
C LYS A 72 0.70 -12.80 5.30
N ALA A 73 -0.14 -12.70 6.33
CA ALA A 73 -1.43 -12.02 6.23
C ALA A 73 -1.27 -10.52 5.90
N VAL A 74 -0.32 -9.83 6.55
CA VAL A 74 -0.03 -8.42 6.26
C VAL A 74 0.53 -8.23 4.85
N VAL A 75 1.44 -9.10 4.42
CA VAL A 75 2.01 -9.07 3.05
C VAL A 75 0.93 -9.34 2.00
N ALA A 76 0.05 -10.33 2.22
CA ALA A 76 -1.05 -10.65 1.32
C ALA A 76 -2.07 -9.51 1.23
N GLY A 77 -2.43 -8.91 2.36
CA GLY A 77 -3.31 -7.74 2.40
C GLY A 77 -2.72 -6.53 1.68
N GLY A 78 -1.43 -6.24 1.91
CA GLY A 78 -0.70 -5.18 1.21
C GLY A 78 -0.61 -5.41 -0.29
N PHE A 79 -0.33 -6.66 -0.71
CA PHE A 79 -0.31 -7.05 -2.12
C PHE A 79 -1.68 -6.87 -2.77
N GLY A 80 -2.74 -7.39 -2.16
CA GLY A 80 -4.10 -7.28 -2.67
C GLY A 80 -4.56 -5.83 -2.81
N HIS A 81 -4.33 -5.00 -1.77
CA HIS A 81 -4.63 -3.57 -1.82
C HIS A 81 -3.89 -2.86 -2.96
N ALA A 82 -2.58 -3.07 -3.06
CA ALA A 82 -1.76 -2.43 -4.08
C ALA A 82 -2.15 -2.89 -5.49
N LEU A 83 -2.39 -4.18 -5.70
CA LEU A 83 -2.79 -4.74 -7.00
C LEU A 83 -4.13 -4.18 -7.48
N VAL A 84 -5.15 -4.20 -6.61
CA VAL A 84 -6.48 -3.63 -6.93
C VAL A 84 -6.36 -2.13 -7.18
N GLY A 85 -5.54 -1.42 -6.40
CA GLY A 85 -5.25 -0.01 -6.59
C GLY A 85 -4.64 0.30 -7.96
N VAL A 86 -3.70 -0.53 -8.44
CA VAL A 86 -3.14 -0.39 -9.81
C VAL A 86 -4.25 -0.47 -10.85
N PHE A 87 -5.13 -1.46 -10.79
CA PHE A 87 -6.22 -1.60 -11.76
C PHE A 87 -7.19 -0.41 -11.73
N ALA A 88 -7.56 0.06 -10.54
CA ALA A 88 -8.41 1.21 -10.37
C ALA A 88 -7.78 2.50 -10.97
N LEU A 89 -6.49 2.73 -10.67
CA LEU A 89 -5.75 3.89 -11.18
C LEU A 89 -5.51 3.81 -12.69
N LEU A 90 -5.22 2.64 -13.24
CA LEU A 90 -5.12 2.44 -14.69
C LEU A 90 -6.43 2.76 -15.40
N ASN A 91 -7.56 2.35 -14.82
CA ASN A 91 -8.87 2.70 -15.36
C ASN A 91 -9.11 4.21 -15.31
N ALA A 92 -8.77 4.86 -14.19
CA ALA A 92 -8.88 6.30 -14.05
C ALA A 92 -7.99 7.06 -15.06
N VAL A 93 -6.76 6.61 -15.29
CA VAL A 93 -5.85 7.19 -16.29
C VAL A 93 -6.41 7.08 -17.71
N ARG A 94 -7.08 5.98 -18.05
CA ARG A 94 -7.69 5.78 -19.38
C ARG A 94 -8.89 6.68 -19.61
N THR A 95 -9.64 7.01 -18.56
CA THR A 95 -10.87 7.80 -18.64
C THR A 95 -10.65 9.30 -18.42
N SER A 96 -9.52 9.68 -17.82
CA SER A 96 -9.18 11.07 -17.51
C SER A 96 -8.16 11.62 -18.49
N SER A 97 -8.27 12.90 -18.84
CA SER A 97 -7.35 13.59 -19.76
C SER A 97 -5.99 13.87 -19.14
N GLY A 98 -5.20 12.80 -18.87
CA GLY A 98 -3.74 12.89 -18.72
C GLY A 98 -3.18 13.68 -17.53
N HIS A 99 -3.80 13.67 -16.35
CA HIS A 99 -3.21 14.31 -15.18
C HIS A 99 -1.96 13.55 -14.71
N SER A 100 -0.80 14.23 -14.73
CA SER A 100 0.50 13.65 -14.36
C SER A 100 0.50 13.03 -12.94
N PHE A 101 -0.34 13.55 -12.03
CA PHE A 101 -0.45 13.02 -10.67
C PHE A 101 -1.10 11.63 -10.60
N LEU A 102 -2.03 11.32 -11.52
CA LEU A 102 -2.59 9.96 -11.65
C LEU A 102 -1.54 8.94 -12.07
N TRP A 103 -0.64 9.32 -12.98
CA TRP A 103 0.47 8.47 -13.40
C TRP A 103 1.45 8.21 -12.26
N LEU A 104 1.75 9.24 -11.46
CA LEU A 104 2.60 9.11 -10.28
C LEU A 104 1.98 8.15 -9.25
N ALA A 105 0.68 8.30 -8.98
CA ALA A 105 -0.04 7.42 -8.08
C ALA A 105 -0.06 5.97 -8.60
N CYS A 106 -0.30 5.78 -9.90
CA CYS A 106 -0.27 4.47 -10.54
C CYS A 106 1.12 3.80 -10.42
N ALA A 107 2.20 4.54 -10.67
CA ALA A 107 3.57 4.06 -10.55
C ALA A 107 3.89 3.67 -9.08
N LEU A 108 3.47 4.47 -8.10
CA LEU A 108 3.65 4.16 -6.69
C LEU A 108 2.93 2.86 -6.30
N TYR A 109 1.67 2.70 -6.72
CA TYR A 109 0.91 1.49 -6.45
C TYR A 109 1.48 0.27 -7.16
N ALA A 110 1.97 0.40 -8.40
CA ALA A 110 2.66 -0.66 -9.13
C ALA A 110 3.95 -1.10 -8.42
N MET A 111 4.72 -0.14 -7.91
CA MET A 111 5.93 -0.42 -7.14
C MET A 111 5.59 -1.15 -5.83
N LEU A 112 4.54 -0.73 -5.12
CA LEU A 112 4.08 -1.42 -3.91
C LEU A 112 3.59 -2.84 -4.22
N ALA A 113 2.81 -3.02 -5.29
CA ALA A 113 2.33 -4.34 -5.72
C ALA A 113 3.50 -5.27 -6.07
N PHE A 114 4.50 -4.76 -6.80
CA PHE A 114 5.70 -5.53 -7.11
C PHE A 114 6.49 -5.92 -5.86
N ALA A 115 6.71 -4.98 -4.95
CA ALA A 115 7.47 -5.22 -3.73
C ALA A 115 6.74 -6.20 -2.78
N PHE A 116 5.44 -6.02 -2.54
CA PHE A 116 4.67 -6.99 -1.76
C PHE A 116 4.54 -8.34 -2.46
N GLY A 117 4.44 -8.36 -3.80
CA GLY A 117 4.43 -9.58 -4.60
C GLY A 117 5.72 -10.38 -4.44
N THR A 118 6.89 -9.73 -4.49
CA THR A 118 8.18 -10.39 -4.25
C THR A 118 8.29 -10.95 -2.83
N LEU A 119 7.74 -10.26 -1.83
CA LEU A 119 7.68 -10.77 -0.45
C LEU A 119 6.71 -11.93 -0.28
N MET A 120 5.59 -11.93 -1.02
CA MET A 120 4.56 -12.95 -0.95
C MET A 120 4.99 -14.26 -1.64
N PHE A 121 5.57 -14.16 -2.84
CA PHE A 121 5.92 -15.28 -3.69
C PHE A 121 7.42 -15.62 -3.66
N GLY A 122 8.25 -14.75 -3.09
CA GLY A 122 9.67 -14.99 -2.89
C GLY A 122 9.89 -16.20 -1.97
N ARG A 123 10.85 -17.05 -2.34
CA ARG A 123 11.27 -18.15 -1.46
C ARG A 123 11.93 -17.56 -0.24
N GLY A 124 11.22 -17.57 0.92
CA GLY A 124 11.83 -17.25 2.21
C GLY A 124 13.07 -18.12 2.46
N PRO A 125 14.02 -17.67 3.29
CA PRO A 125 15.12 -18.51 3.73
C PRO A 125 14.53 -19.82 4.25
N ARG A 126 14.95 -20.96 3.66
CA ARG A 126 14.61 -22.28 4.22
C ARG A 126 15.13 -22.30 5.65
N ALA A 127 14.25 -22.55 6.62
CA ALA A 127 14.69 -22.91 7.95
C ALA A 127 15.71 -24.06 7.78
N PRO A 128 16.83 -24.03 8.52
CA PRO A 128 17.74 -25.14 8.54
C PRO A 128 17.02 -26.30 9.25
N SER A 129 16.26 -27.06 8.49
CA SER A 129 15.62 -28.29 8.93
C SER A 129 16.38 -29.46 8.34
N ASP A 130 16.72 -30.40 9.20
CA ASP A 130 17.00 -31.81 8.93
C ASP A 130 18.39 -32.23 8.44
N ALA A 131 19.44 -31.44 8.74
CA ALA A 131 20.79 -32.02 8.69
C ALA A 131 21.21 -32.75 10.01
N ALA A 132 20.34 -32.77 11.03
CA ALA A 132 20.65 -33.37 12.34
C ALA A 132 19.81 -34.65 12.65
N ALA A 133 19.12 -35.21 11.66
CA ALA A 133 18.31 -36.44 11.84
C ALA A 133 18.77 -37.57 10.91
N ARG A 134 20.12 -37.73 10.72
CA ARG A 134 20.70 -38.97 10.18
C ARG A 134 21.94 -39.35 10.94
#